data_e2fcdf1985a787635cfec45fdf673477
#
_entry.id   e2fcdf1985a787635cfec45fdf673477
#
_cell.length_a   1.000
_cell.length_b   1.000
_cell.length_c   1.000
_cell.angle_alpha   90.00
_cell.angle_beta   90.00
_cell.angle_gamma   90.00
#
_symmetry.space_group_name_H-M   'P 1'
#
loop_
_entity.id
_entity.type
_entity.pdbx_description
1 polymer ?
#
loop_
_entity_poly.entity_id
_entity_poly.type
_entity_poly.pdbx_seq_one_letter_code
_entity_poly.pdbx_strand_id
1 'polypeptide(L)'
;MKKYIILGASLCVALAFNSCKSSESAYKKAYESAKAQEEAEEAEVTEVDVVAPVEEKPLSDVQIVDNTDNVQVKQENVLLVDGSGLKNFSVVVGSYSLRANADGEQQRLKDQGYDAQLVKNESANTFRVVASTFDTKEEAIQSRNELRSKYPDAWLLYYTNY
;
A
#
# COMPACT_ATOMS: atom_id res chain seq x y z
N MET A 1 51.03 -31.03 -17.17
CA MET A 1 49.77 -30.30 -17.02
C MET A 1 49.28 -30.18 -15.57
N LYS A 2 50.09 -30.47 -14.54
CA LYS A 2 49.71 -30.39 -13.13
C LYS A 2 50.22 -29.13 -12.39
N LYS A 3 51.00 -28.26 -13.05
CA LYS A 3 51.65 -27.10 -12.42
C LYS A 3 50.84 -25.78 -12.49
N TYR A 4 49.78 -25.74 -13.32
CA TYR A 4 48.97 -24.53 -13.49
C TYR A 4 47.69 -24.49 -12.62
N ILE A 5 47.36 -25.60 -11.96
CA ILE A 5 46.15 -25.69 -11.09
C ILE A 5 46.40 -24.97 -9.75
N ILE A 6 47.65 -24.92 -9.30
CA ILE A 6 48.02 -24.32 -7.99
C ILE A 6 48.02 -22.76 -8.05
N LEU A 7 48.28 -22.17 -9.21
CA LEU A 7 48.31 -20.71 -9.40
C LEU A 7 46.90 -20.09 -9.51
N GLY A 8 45.91 -20.89 -9.92
CA GLY A 8 44.49 -20.40 -9.99
C GLY A 8 43.77 -20.33 -8.65
N ALA A 9 44.16 -21.17 -7.70
CA ALA A 9 43.51 -21.23 -6.38
C ALA A 9 43.93 -20.11 -5.44
N SER A 10 45.12 -19.51 -5.66
CA SER A 10 45.64 -18.43 -4.77
C SER A 10 45.05 -17.05 -5.07
N LEU A 11 44.48 -16.82 -6.27
CA LEU A 11 43.93 -15.53 -6.66
C LEU A 11 42.48 -15.30 -6.20
N CYS A 12 41.74 -16.38 -5.92
CA CYS A 12 40.34 -16.29 -5.48
C CYS A 12 40.17 -15.94 -4.00
N VAL A 13 41.20 -16.12 -3.17
CA VAL A 13 41.10 -15.83 -1.72
C VAL A 13 41.30 -14.34 -1.39
N ALA A 14 41.93 -13.57 -2.28
CA ALA A 14 42.22 -12.15 -2.04
C ALA A 14 41.03 -11.18 -2.30
N LEU A 15 39.93 -11.66 -2.89
CA LEU A 15 38.76 -10.81 -3.22
C LEU A 15 37.59 -10.94 -2.23
N ALA A 16 37.68 -11.80 -1.20
CA ALA A 16 36.59 -12.07 -0.28
C ALA A 16 36.50 -11.14 0.94
N PHE A 17 37.44 -10.20 1.13
CA PHE A 17 37.49 -9.37 2.35
C PHE A 17 37.16 -7.88 2.17
N ASN A 18 36.67 -7.46 0.99
CA ASN A 18 36.30 -6.06 0.76
C ASN A 18 34.79 -5.78 0.71
N SER A 19 33.96 -6.69 1.17
CA SER A 19 32.50 -6.46 1.26
C SER A 19 32.09 -6.50 2.72
N CYS A 20 31.98 -5.39 3.35
CA CYS A 20 31.11 -4.99 4.47
C CYS A 20 31.75 -3.84 5.25
N LYS A 21 31.67 -2.63 4.72
CA LYS A 21 31.72 -1.44 5.58
C LYS A 21 30.45 -0.62 5.30
N SER A 22 29.41 -1.14 5.89
CA SER A 22 28.22 -0.57 6.51
C SER A 22 27.81 0.85 6.09
N SER A 23 26.65 0.90 5.45
CA SER A 23 25.78 2.05 5.29
C SER A 23 25.23 2.62 6.61
N GLU A 24 25.60 2.07 7.77
CA GLU A 24 25.08 2.46 9.08
C GLU A 24 25.56 3.86 9.51
N SER A 25 26.76 4.28 9.10
CA SER A 25 27.27 5.60 9.42
C SER A 25 26.66 6.73 8.55
N ALA A 26 26.19 6.42 7.34
CA ALA A 26 25.56 7.37 6.46
C ALA A 26 24.11 7.67 6.91
N TYR A 27 23.39 6.66 7.37
CA TYR A 27 22.05 6.82 7.92
C TYR A 27 22.03 7.62 9.22
N LYS A 28 23.01 7.36 10.12
CA LYS A 28 23.13 8.07 11.40
C LYS A 28 23.45 9.56 11.18
N LYS A 29 24.34 9.89 10.23
CA LYS A 29 24.63 11.28 9.85
C LYS A 29 23.44 11.99 9.24
N ALA A 30 22.64 11.33 8.43
CA ALA A 30 21.44 11.90 7.84
C ALA A 30 20.36 12.16 8.90
N TYR A 31 20.22 11.27 9.87
CA TYR A 31 19.27 11.43 10.98
C TYR A 31 19.65 12.55 11.95
N GLU A 32 20.95 12.67 12.28
CA GLU A 32 21.45 13.75 13.15
C GLU A 32 21.36 15.13 12.48
N SER A 33 21.53 15.22 11.13
CA SER A 33 21.36 16.46 10.41
C SER A 33 19.89 16.87 10.26
N ALA A 34 18.97 15.93 10.13
CA ALA A 34 17.54 16.22 10.08
C ALA A 34 17.03 16.72 11.45
N LYS A 35 17.49 16.10 12.53
CA LYS A 35 17.14 16.52 13.91
C LYS A 35 17.69 17.91 14.27
N ALA A 36 18.89 18.24 13.79
CA ALA A 36 19.47 19.57 14.02
C ALA A 36 18.77 20.68 13.23
N GLN A 37 18.08 20.35 12.11
CA GLN A 37 17.26 21.30 11.38
C GLN A 37 15.89 21.52 12.06
N GLU A 38 15.32 20.49 12.65
CA GLU A 38 14.06 20.57 13.38
C GLU A 38 14.20 21.42 14.67
N GLU A 39 15.32 21.31 15.41
CA GLU A 39 15.60 22.13 16.58
C GLU A 39 15.98 23.59 16.25
N ALA A 40 16.35 23.88 14.99
CA ALA A 40 16.65 25.25 14.54
C ALA A 40 15.41 26.01 14.03
N GLU A 41 14.35 25.31 13.61
CA GLU A 41 13.07 25.92 13.22
C GLU A 41 12.14 26.22 14.40
N GLU A 42 12.32 25.58 15.58
CA GLU A 42 11.54 25.89 16.79
C GLU A 42 12.00 27.13 17.56
N ALA A 43 13.12 27.75 17.16
CA ALA A 43 13.69 28.89 17.89
C ALA A 43 13.36 30.27 17.31
N GLU A 44 12.58 30.37 16.22
CA GLU A 44 12.33 31.66 15.53
C GLU A 44 10.85 31.93 15.20
N VAL A 45 9.93 31.64 16.12
CA VAL A 45 8.58 32.22 16.05
C VAL A 45 8.11 32.66 17.44
N THR A 46 8.58 33.84 17.86
CA THR A 46 7.87 34.62 18.85
C THR A 46 7.34 35.88 18.19
N GLU A 47 6.03 36.11 18.50
CA GLU A 47 5.22 37.34 18.27
C GLU A 47 4.72 37.58 16.84
N VAL A 48 3.42 37.38 16.62
CA VAL A 48 2.39 38.42 16.68
C VAL A 48 0.97 37.87 16.50
N ASP A 49 0.15 38.29 17.43
CA ASP A 49 -1.22 38.84 17.30
C ASP A 49 -2.41 37.91 17.11
N VAL A 50 -3.20 38.00 18.15
CA VAL A 50 -4.59 37.77 18.44
C VAL A 50 -5.52 37.75 17.21
N VAL A 51 -6.16 36.58 16.94
CA VAL A 51 -7.54 36.52 16.41
C VAL A 51 -8.26 35.28 16.91
N ALA A 52 -9.31 35.52 17.73
CA ALA A 52 -10.53 34.77 17.97
C ALA A 52 -10.51 33.25 18.27
N PRO A 53 -11.28 32.79 19.24
CA PRO A 53 -11.33 31.41 19.68
C PRO A 53 -12.04 30.53 18.66
N VAL A 54 -11.33 29.51 18.16
CA VAL A 54 -11.95 28.37 17.51
C VAL A 54 -12.52 27.49 18.62
N GLU A 55 -13.82 27.39 18.68
CA GLU A 55 -14.53 26.47 19.55
C GLU A 55 -13.99 25.06 19.40
N GLU A 56 -13.30 24.56 20.42
CA GLU A 56 -13.04 23.15 20.61
C GLU A 56 -14.39 22.44 20.78
N LYS A 57 -14.87 21.79 19.71
CA LYS A 57 -15.94 20.80 19.82
C LYS A 57 -15.41 19.62 20.62
N PRO A 58 -16.06 19.23 21.72
CA PRO A 58 -15.66 18.07 22.50
C PRO A 58 -15.74 16.82 21.61
N LEU A 59 -14.73 15.95 21.71
CA LEU A 59 -14.79 14.58 21.22
C LEU A 59 -15.92 13.85 21.95
N SER A 60 -17.11 13.96 21.40
CA SER A 60 -18.25 13.14 21.79
C SER A 60 -18.09 11.78 21.14
N ASP A 61 -18.17 10.75 21.96
CA ASP A 61 -18.49 9.36 21.65
C ASP A 61 -18.65 9.07 20.17
N VAL A 62 -17.67 8.37 19.61
CA VAL A 62 -17.80 7.77 18.30
C VAL A 62 -18.84 6.64 18.43
N GLN A 63 -20.09 7.02 18.37
CA GLN A 63 -21.10 6.11 17.86
C GLN A 63 -20.66 5.83 16.42
N ILE A 64 -20.32 4.58 16.14
CA ILE A 64 -20.21 4.05 14.78
C ILE A 64 -21.63 4.09 14.22
N VAL A 65 -22.07 5.29 13.82
CA VAL A 65 -23.18 5.45 12.90
C VAL A 65 -22.60 4.99 11.58
N ASP A 66 -23.10 3.88 11.10
CA ASP A 66 -22.79 3.27 9.80
C ASP A 66 -23.21 4.28 8.71
N ASN A 67 -22.37 5.29 8.49
CA ASN A 67 -22.62 6.37 7.55
C ASN A 67 -22.21 5.84 6.16
N THR A 68 -23.02 4.94 5.62
CA THR A 68 -22.93 4.38 4.27
C THR A 68 -22.76 5.48 3.22
N ASP A 69 -23.30 6.66 3.46
CA ASP A 69 -23.25 7.81 2.54
C ASP A 69 -21.86 8.45 2.44
N ASN A 70 -21.02 8.33 3.49
CA ASN A 70 -19.72 9.00 3.55
C ASN A 70 -18.53 8.13 3.10
N VAL A 71 -18.78 6.89 2.65
CA VAL A 71 -17.72 6.03 2.15
C VAL A 71 -17.38 6.38 0.72
N GLN A 72 -16.11 6.78 0.51
CA GLN A 72 -15.60 7.09 -0.81
C GLN A 72 -15.53 5.83 -1.68
N VAL A 73 -16.07 5.93 -2.89
CA VAL A 73 -15.99 4.93 -3.94
C VAL A 73 -15.19 5.52 -5.08
N LYS A 74 -14.16 4.79 -5.53
CA LYS A 74 -13.37 5.20 -6.70
C LYS A 74 -13.98 4.62 -7.96
N GLN A 75 -14.20 5.46 -8.95
CA GLN A 75 -14.59 5.03 -10.27
C GLN A 75 -13.34 4.87 -11.13
N GLU A 76 -13.10 3.67 -11.62
CA GLU A 76 -11.96 3.38 -12.49
C GLU A 76 -12.44 2.57 -13.72
N ASN A 77 -11.84 2.85 -14.85
CA ASN A 77 -11.98 2.01 -16.04
C ASN A 77 -11.04 0.82 -15.90
N VAL A 78 -11.60 -0.38 -15.79
CA VAL A 78 -10.82 -1.59 -15.59
C VAL A 78 -11.25 -2.68 -16.58
N LEU A 79 -10.29 -3.50 -16.99
CA LEU A 79 -10.52 -4.68 -17.82
C LEU A 79 -10.38 -5.93 -16.95
N LEU A 80 -11.33 -6.86 -17.08
CA LEU A 80 -11.23 -8.16 -16.43
C LEU A 80 -10.05 -8.95 -17.04
N VAL A 81 -9.15 -9.42 -16.16
CA VAL A 81 -7.99 -10.26 -16.52
C VAL A 81 -8.25 -11.71 -16.16
N ASP A 82 -8.80 -11.96 -14.98
CA ASP A 82 -9.18 -13.29 -14.48
C ASP A 82 -10.33 -13.20 -13.48
N GLY A 83 -11.34 -14.06 -13.62
CA GLY A 83 -12.49 -14.13 -12.74
C GLY A 83 -13.82 -14.25 -13.47
N SER A 84 -14.91 -14.22 -12.71
CA SER A 84 -16.30 -14.43 -13.18
C SER A 84 -16.95 -13.15 -13.75
N GLY A 85 -16.35 -11.98 -13.52
CA GLY A 85 -16.88 -10.66 -13.88
C GLY A 85 -17.22 -9.81 -12.66
N LEU A 86 -17.12 -8.47 -12.83
CA LEU A 86 -17.43 -7.54 -11.77
C LEU A 86 -18.91 -7.16 -11.79
N LYS A 87 -19.46 -6.97 -10.61
CA LYS A 87 -20.71 -6.24 -10.37
C LYS A 87 -20.42 -4.75 -10.14
N ASN A 88 -21.45 -3.94 -9.93
CA ASN A 88 -21.35 -2.49 -9.81
C ASN A 88 -20.33 -2.04 -8.75
N PHE A 89 -20.30 -2.69 -7.60
CA PHE A 89 -19.40 -2.34 -6.49
C PHE A 89 -18.48 -3.51 -6.14
N SER A 90 -17.19 -3.23 -6.07
CA SER A 90 -16.17 -4.25 -5.82
C SER A 90 -15.23 -3.81 -4.71
N VAL A 91 -14.82 -4.76 -3.86
CA VAL A 91 -13.83 -4.52 -2.81
C VAL A 91 -12.45 -4.85 -3.33
N VAL A 92 -11.62 -3.85 -3.49
CA VAL A 92 -10.22 -3.98 -3.90
C VAL A 92 -9.34 -4.05 -2.66
N VAL A 93 -8.51 -5.09 -2.58
CA VAL A 93 -7.60 -5.32 -1.43
C VAL A 93 -6.14 -5.04 -1.77
N GLY A 94 -5.80 -4.91 -3.06
CA GLY A 94 -4.42 -4.64 -3.47
C GLY A 94 -4.30 -4.07 -4.87
N SER A 95 -3.20 -3.35 -5.08
CA SER A 95 -2.81 -2.75 -6.35
C SER A 95 -1.35 -3.09 -6.64
N TYR A 96 -1.07 -3.64 -7.81
CA TYR A 96 0.25 -4.16 -8.16
C TYR A 96 0.66 -3.68 -9.55
N SER A 97 1.92 -3.29 -9.71
CA SER A 97 2.49 -2.97 -11.02
C SER A 97 2.84 -4.24 -11.80
N LEU A 98 3.19 -5.33 -11.10
CA LEU A 98 3.54 -6.61 -11.70
C LEU A 98 2.36 -7.59 -11.57
N ARG A 99 1.98 -8.19 -12.70
CA ARG A 99 0.90 -9.18 -12.75
C ARG A 99 1.16 -10.37 -11.83
N ALA A 100 2.40 -10.88 -11.79
CA ALA A 100 2.74 -12.05 -10.97
C ALA A 100 2.45 -11.83 -9.47
N ASN A 101 2.65 -10.60 -8.97
CA ASN A 101 2.33 -10.26 -7.58
C ASN A 101 0.80 -10.23 -7.34
N ALA A 102 0.07 -9.73 -8.32
CA ALA A 102 -1.39 -9.70 -8.26
C ALA A 102 -2.00 -11.11 -8.36
N ASP A 103 -1.48 -11.95 -9.26
CA ASP A 103 -1.87 -13.37 -9.37
C ASP A 103 -1.63 -14.11 -8.04
N GLY A 104 -0.49 -13.87 -7.38
CA GLY A 104 -0.18 -14.47 -6.08
C GLY A 104 -1.12 -14.04 -4.97
N GLU A 105 -1.54 -12.76 -4.94
CA GLU A 105 -2.52 -12.27 -3.97
C GLU A 105 -3.92 -12.80 -4.26
N GLN A 106 -4.32 -12.84 -5.53
CA GLN A 106 -5.59 -13.42 -5.94
C GLN A 106 -5.69 -14.89 -5.50
N GLN A 107 -4.63 -15.66 -5.70
CA GLN A 107 -4.61 -17.08 -5.30
C GLN A 107 -4.76 -17.22 -3.78
N ARG A 108 -4.06 -16.39 -2.99
CA ARG A 108 -4.21 -16.39 -1.52
C ARG A 108 -5.64 -16.12 -1.07
N LEU A 109 -6.35 -15.22 -1.73
CA LEU A 109 -7.76 -14.95 -1.45
C LEU A 109 -8.66 -16.12 -1.86
N LYS A 110 -8.41 -16.73 -3.02
CA LYS A 110 -9.13 -17.93 -3.47
C LYS A 110 -8.94 -19.09 -2.47
N ASP A 111 -7.74 -19.27 -1.95
CA ASP A 111 -7.43 -20.29 -0.93
C ASP A 111 -8.15 -20.02 0.42
N GLN A 112 -8.51 -18.75 0.68
CA GLN A 112 -9.32 -18.33 1.83
C GLN A 112 -10.83 -18.40 1.58
N GLY A 113 -11.26 -18.83 0.38
CA GLY A 113 -12.66 -18.99 0.02
C GLY A 113 -13.33 -17.77 -0.62
N TYR A 114 -12.58 -16.72 -0.97
CA TYR A 114 -13.11 -15.57 -1.71
C TYR A 114 -13.21 -15.89 -3.21
N ASP A 115 -14.25 -15.37 -3.88
CA ASP A 115 -14.31 -15.36 -5.36
C ASP A 115 -13.46 -14.22 -5.90
N ALA A 116 -12.15 -14.31 -5.65
CA ALA A 116 -11.22 -13.26 -5.96
C ALA A 116 -10.96 -13.12 -7.46
N GLN A 117 -10.99 -11.89 -7.95
CA GLN A 117 -10.85 -11.55 -9.36
C GLN A 117 -9.69 -10.62 -9.58
N LEU A 118 -9.13 -10.66 -10.78
CA LEU A 118 -8.05 -9.80 -11.22
C LEU A 118 -8.52 -8.88 -12.32
N VAL A 119 -8.34 -7.59 -12.16
CA VAL A 119 -8.63 -6.58 -13.19
C VAL A 119 -7.41 -5.70 -13.44
N LYS A 120 -7.33 -5.14 -14.64
CA LYS A 120 -6.28 -4.21 -15.04
C LYS A 120 -6.87 -2.81 -15.19
N ASN A 121 -6.29 -1.84 -14.49
CA ASN A 121 -6.48 -0.43 -14.78
C ASN A 121 -5.46 -0.01 -15.84
N GLU A 122 -5.92 0.25 -17.06
CA GLU A 122 -5.04 0.59 -18.18
C GLU A 122 -4.42 1.98 -18.02
N SER A 123 -5.18 2.95 -17.53
CA SER A 123 -4.71 4.32 -17.35
C SER A 123 -3.57 4.41 -16.34
N ALA A 124 -3.64 3.65 -15.25
CA ALA A 124 -2.60 3.58 -14.22
C ALA A 124 -1.55 2.49 -14.51
N ASN A 125 -1.77 1.65 -15.53
CA ASN A 125 -0.97 0.46 -15.86
C ASN A 125 -0.71 -0.43 -14.63
N THR A 126 -1.76 -0.69 -13.86
CA THR A 126 -1.70 -1.50 -12.62
C THR A 126 -2.77 -2.57 -12.61
N PHE A 127 -2.49 -3.64 -11.87
CA PHE A 127 -3.44 -4.72 -11.61
C PHE A 127 -4.10 -4.49 -10.26
N ARG A 128 -5.44 -4.64 -10.20
CA ARG A 128 -6.23 -4.59 -8.97
C ARG A 128 -6.68 -5.99 -8.61
N VAL A 129 -6.50 -6.37 -7.37
CA VAL A 129 -7.04 -7.63 -6.84
C VAL A 129 -8.34 -7.31 -6.12
N VAL A 130 -9.43 -7.85 -6.63
CA VAL A 130 -10.79 -7.73 -6.12
C VAL A 130 -11.09 -8.95 -5.29
N ALA A 131 -11.45 -8.78 -4.02
CA ALA A 131 -11.80 -9.90 -3.14
C ALA A 131 -13.27 -10.32 -3.29
N SER A 132 -14.17 -9.36 -3.52
CA SER A 132 -15.61 -9.58 -3.63
C SER A 132 -16.28 -8.48 -4.46
N THR A 133 -17.44 -8.79 -5.03
CA THR A 133 -18.20 -7.85 -5.87
C THR A 133 -19.69 -7.94 -5.57
N PHE A 134 -20.41 -6.80 -5.60
CA PHE A 134 -21.78 -6.65 -5.15
C PHE A 134 -22.56 -5.74 -6.07
N ASP A 135 -23.89 -5.90 -6.07
CA ASP A 135 -24.79 -5.04 -6.83
C ASP A 135 -25.07 -3.72 -6.08
N THR A 136 -25.00 -3.72 -4.76
CA THR A 136 -25.28 -2.58 -3.89
C THR A 136 -24.02 -2.05 -3.18
N LYS A 137 -24.01 -0.73 -2.91
CA LYS A 137 -22.92 -0.06 -2.19
C LYS A 137 -22.85 -0.54 -0.74
N GLU A 138 -23.99 -0.78 -0.11
CA GLU A 138 -24.13 -1.17 1.30
C GLU A 138 -23.45 -2.51 1.56
N GLU A 139 -23.73 -3.53 0.72
CA GLU A 139 -23.09 -4.84 0.83
C GLU A 139 -21.58 -4.76 0.63
N ALA A 140 -21.14 -3.94 -0.34
CA ALA A 140 -19.72 -3.73 -0.59
C ALA A 140 -19.01 -3.03 0.58
N ILE A 141 -19.66 -2.07 1.25
CA ILE A 141 -19.14 -1.40 2.46
C ILE A 141 -18.98 -2.40 3.59
N GLN A 142 -19.99 -3.24 3.84
CA GLN A 142 -19.92 -4.24 4.89
C GLN A 142 -18.75 -5.21 4.65
N SER A 143 -18.63 -5.76 3.46
CA SER A 143 -17.53 -6.65 3.07
C SER A 143 -16.16 -5.97 3.18
N ARG A 144 -16.03 -4.69 2.75
CA ARG A 144 -14.81 -3.93 2.90
C ARG A 144 -14.41 -3.77 4.38
N ASN A 145 -15.37 -3.46 5.25
CA ASN A 145 -15.11 -3.26 6.68
C ASN A 145 -14.62 -4.56 7.34
N GLU A 146 -15.18 -5.70 6.98
CA GLU A 146 -14.73 -7.02 7.42
C GLU A 146 -13.30 -7.32 6.92
N LEU A 147 -13.05 -7.07 5.63
CA LEU A 147 -11.74 -7.30 5.00
C LEU A 147 -10.64 -6.41 5.58
N ARG A 148 -10.95 -5.21 6.08
CA ARG A 148 -9.97 -4.29 6.65
C ARG A 148 -9.24 -4.80 7.88
N SER A 149 -9.76 -5.81 8.54
CA SER A 149 -9.04 -6.52 9.61
C SER A 149 -7.74 -7.17 9.12
N LYS A 150 -7.72 -7.62 7.86
CA LYS A 150 -6.56 -8.28 7.20
C LYS A 150 -5.92 -7.38 6.13
N TYR A 151 -6.71 -6.55 5.48
CA TYR A 151 -6.33 -5.63 4.39
C TYR A 151 -6.73 -4.21 4.77
N PRO A 152 -5.95 -3.51 5.62
CA PRO A 152 -6.32 -2.18 6.16
C PRO A 152 -6.63 -1.15 5.09
N ASP A 153 -5.95 -1.25 3.93
CA ASP A 153 -6.09 -0.34 2.79
C ASP A 153 -7.19 -0.75 1.80
N ALA A 154 -8.06 -1.72 2.17
CA ALA A 154 -9.16 -2.11 1.29
C ALA A 154 -10.11 -0.93 1.00
N TRP A 155 -10.48 -0.77 -0.27
CA TRP A 155 -11.29 0.33 -0.77
C TRP A 155 -12.34 -0.15 -1.77
N LEU A 156 -13.29 0.72 -2.12
CA LEU A 156 -14.38 0.41 -3.03
C LEU A 156 -14.12 0.93 -4.43
N LEU A 157 -14.30 0.04 -5.40
CA LEU A 157 -14.30 0.32 -6.83
C LEU A 157 -15.73 0.31 -7.34
N TYR A 158 -16.15 1.34 -8.09
CA TYR A 158 -17.35 1.32 -8.88
C TYR A 158 -17.00 1.02 -10.34
N TYR A 159 -17.61 0.00 -10.86
CA TYR A 159 -17.42 -0.44 -12.25
C TYR A 159 -18.66 -0.15 -13.08
N THR A 160 -18.50 0.59 -14.17
CA THR A 160 -19.54 0.80 -15.17
C THR A 160 -19.19 0.03 -16.43
N ASN A 161 -20.04 -0.93 -16.80
CA ASN A 161 -19.98 -1.53 -18.11
C ASN A 161 -20.49 -0.48 -19.13
N TYR A 162 -19.60 0.07 -19.93
CA TYR A 162 -19.97 0.80 -21.16
C TYR A 162 -19.85 -0.13 -22.35
#